data_720000e2711fefbf1a0d4dd59a58ce2d
#
_entry.id   720000e2711fefbf1a0d4dd59a58ce2d
#
_cell.length_a   1.000
_cell.length_b   1.000
_cell.length_c   1.000
_cell.angle_alpha   90.00
_cell.angle_beta   90.00
_cell.angle_gamma   90.00
#
_symmetry.space_group_name_H-M   'P 1'
#
loop_
_entity.id
_entity.type
_entity.pdbx_description
1 polymer ?
#
loop_
_entity_poly.entity_id
_entity_poly.type
_entity_poly.pdbx_seq_one_letter_code
_entity_poly.pdbx_strand_id
1 'polypeptide(L)'
;MDIRTSTFAVASALLLLSAPAFAIGVDKPAGVVGDGMVDDTAAIQAALDNAGKTGGEVDLPAGRYLIKGHLTVPTGVALVGSWYSPHHGAWDKGSTLMVTGGRGVENGPAAVTLLQSSTIRGFTMLWPDQSAENIVPYPWAIHGRDMHNTVENVTFVNAYQGISIGDPWSELHFIRNVFGCVLRRGILIDSTSDVGRIENVHFNTHYWLRSGYQPILTKDAGKLVPEFAMANLEAFIFARTDWEDVLNTFVWGAKVGYHFVKSKDGACNGQFTGIMADDCRVGVLVDSVQSAGIQVTNGEFTAFAGEPNAGIVISKGCTGPAQFLNCNFWTTPGGAAQVHGNAQVVFNSCHFANDAKPAVISADGGHLVVTACSFAGSGPAVDLERGVRSAIVTANLQGGGLIVDNHIGPLAQIGLNEVAYIYPKESITHYRVKIGNGDESIIAGGWNSGEDADDVPADLKGKVSTARWTEGNAKLKLPVIPGKAYTLTVWLLTRDKTPVETVSVDGGPSANATVGKTEKLTVEIPASATAGKDTVTVDIAGKPWSPSELIAGSGDTRKLGARVFAVEMKAAGDVDEAVDLE
;
A
#
# COMPACT_ATOMS: atom_id res chain seq x y z
N MET A 1 13.28 -15.09 81.02
CA MET A 1 13.62 -13.71 80.67
C MET A 1 12.56 -13.28 79.66
N ASP A 2 11.46 -12.73 80.22
CA ASP A 2 10.24 -12.37 79.48
C ASP A 2 10.43 -11.02 78.77
N ILE A 3 10.18 -10.97 77.48
CA ILE A 3 10.05 -9.72 76.75
C ILE A 3 8.58 -9.61 76.31
N ARG A 4 7.85 -8.72 77.00
CA ARG A 4 6.47 -8.35 76.73
C ARG A 4 6.47 -7.43 75.49
N THR A 5 5.78 -7.83 74.46
CA THR A 5 5.43 -6.99 73.28
C THR A 5 4.19 -6.15 73.59
N SER A 6 4.35 -4.84 73.65
CA SER A 6 3.24 -3.88 73.76
C SER A 6 2.74 -3.53 72.36
N THR A 7 1.50 -3.87 72.09
CA THR A 7 0.81 -3.50 70.84
C THR A 7 0.17 -2.12 70.99
N PHE A 8 0.69 -1.12 70.32
CA PHE A 8 0.01 0.18 70.18
C PHE A 8 -0.96 0.12 68.97
N ALA A 9 -2.24 0.17 69.27
CA ALA A 9 -3.28 0.37 68.25
C ALA A 9 -3.44 1.87 67.96
N VAL A 10 -3.02 2.32 66.82
CA VAL A 10 -3.32 3.66 66.30
C VAL A 10 -4.60 3.58 65.47
N ALA A 11 -5.69 4.08 66.00
CA ALA A 11 -6.94 4.26 65.27
C ALA A 11 -6.82 5.52 64.42
N SER A 12 -6.54 5.33 63.13
CA SER A 12 -6.64 6.41 62.12
C SER A 12 -8.08 6.54 61.68
N ALA A 13 -8.78 7.56 62.13
CA ALA A 13 -10.07 7.96 61.60
C ALA A 13 -9.86 8.61 60.21
N LEU A 14 -10.13 7.88 59.15
CA LEU A 14 -10.23 8.44 57.77
C LEU A 14 -11.55 9.22 57.70
N LEU A 15 -11.50 10.54 57.80
CA LEU A 15 -12.58 11.41 57.34
C LEU A 15 -12.56 11.38 55.79
N LEU A 16 -13.43 10.58 55.21
CA LEU A 16 -13.79 10.70 53.80
C LEU A 16 -14.59 11.99 53.60
N LEU A 17 -13.91 13.09 53.35
CA LEU A 17 -14.52 14.24 52.72
C LEU A 17 -14.84 13.82 51.29
N SER A 18 -16.10 13.43 51.03
CA SER A 18 -16.67 13.37 49.69
C SER A 18 -16.76 14.80 49.17
N ALA A 19 -15.66 15.29 48.57
CA ALA A 19 -15.75 16.43 47.69
C ALA A 19 -16.66 16.02 46.53
N PRO A 20 -17.70 16.80 46.22
CA PRO A 20 -18.42 16.56 44.97
C PRO A 20 -17.39 16.63 43.86
N ALA A 21 -17.31 15.58 43.03
CA ALA A 21 -16.60 15.64 41.77
C ALA A 21 -17.34 16.67 40.91
N PHE A 22 -16.94 17.93 41.03
CA PHE A 22 -17.27 18.88 40.00
C PHE A 22 -16.59 18.35 38.73
N ALA A 23 -17.35 17.76 37.81
CA ALA A 23 -16.97 17.74 36.44
C ALA A 23 -16.77 19.22 36.08
N ILE A 24 -15.51 19.65 36.02
CA ILE A 24 -15.15 20.97 35.52
C ILE A 24 -15.47 20.84 34.01
N GLY A 25 -16.72 21.14 33.66
CA GLY A 25 -17.10 21.38 32.28
C GLY A 25 -16.32 22.60 31.86
N VAL A 26 -15.44 22.48 30.88
CA VAL A 26 -14.79 23.63 30.27
C VAL A 26 -15.90 24.47 29.66
N ASP A 27 -16.07 25.70 30.17
CA ASP A 27 -17.10 26.62 29.65
C ASP A 27 -16.69 27.08 28.26
N LYS A 28 -17.66 27.16 27.35
CA LYS A 28 -17.44 27.73 26.03
C LYS A 28 -17.04 29.21 26.15
N PRO A 29 -16.17 29.72 25.25
CA PRO A 29 -15.88 31.15 25.19
C PRO A 29 -17.15 31.98 25.04
N ALA A 30 -17.16 33.19 25.57
CA ALA A 30 -18.31 34.09 25.54
C ALA A 30 -18.85 34.27 24.12
N GLY A 31 -20.15 34.08 23.96
CA GLY A 31 -20.85 34.23 22.67
C GLY A 31 -20.77 32.98 21.76
N VAL A 32 -19.99 31.96 22.08
CA VAL A 32 -19.91 30.71 21.31
C VAL A 32 -21.09 29.80 21.69
N VAL A 33 -21.88 29.39 20.69
CA VAL A 33 -23.08 28.56 20.90
C VAL A 33 -22.78 27.08 20.70
N GLY A 34 -22.18 26.69 19.59
CA GLY A 34 -21.77 25.30 19.29
C GLY A 34 -22.96 24.34 19.07
N ASP A 35 -24.07 24.82 18.49
CA ASP A 35 -25.27 24.04 18.18
C ASP A 35 -25.31 23.55 16.71
N GLY A 36 -24.38 24.02 15.87
CA GLY A 36 -24.29 23.72 14.44
C GLY A 36 -25.21 24.56 13.57
N MET A 37 -25.89 25.56 14.13
CA MET A 37 -26.85 26.44 13.43
C MET A 37 -26.46 27.91 13.47
N VAL A 38 -26.06 28.38 14.62
CA VAL A 38 -25.56 29.74 14.82
C VAL A 38 -24.12 29.84 14.30
N ASP A 39 -23.81 30.91 13.58
CA ASP A 39 -22.45 31.19 13.11
C ASP A 39 -21.54 31.57 14.30
N ASP A 40 -20.67 30.69 14.68
CA ASP A 40 -19.73 30.86 15.79
C ASP A 40 -18.43 31.58 15.38
N THR A 41 -18.22 31.87 14.08
CA THR A 41 -16.95 32.40 13.54
C THR A 41 -16.46 33.64 14.32
N ALA A 42 -17.30 34.65 14.47
CA ALA A 42 -16.89 35.90 15.11
C ALA A 42 -16.62 35.74 16.61
N ALA A 43 -17.41 34.93 17.31
CA ALA A 43 -17.25 34.67 18.75
C ALA A 43 -15.96 33.87 19.04
N ILE A 44 -15.67 32.85 18.24
CA ILE A 44 -14.43 32.08 18.36
C ILE A 44 -13.24 32.95 18.01
N GLN A 45 -13.31 33.79 16.94
CA GLN A 45 -12.21 34.68 16.58
C GLN A 45 -11.94 35.70 17.69
N ALA A 46 -12.97 36.25 18.31
CA ALA A 46 -12.80 37.21 19.43
C ALA A 46 -12.09 36.55 20.63
N ALA A 47 -12.39 35.27 20.91
CA ALA A 47 -11.70 34.51 21.96
C ALA A 47 -10.23 34.27 21.60
N LEU A 48 -9.93 33.91 20.35
CA LEU A 48 -8.58 33.76 19.83
C LEU A 48 -7.78 35.06 19.90
N ASP A 49 -8.37 36.15 19.46
CA ASP A 49 -7.74 37.48 19.50
C ASP A 49 -7.44 37.95 20.95
N ASN A 50 -8.32 37.59 21.88
CA ASN A 50 -8.09 37.86 23.30
C ASN A 50 -6.96 37.01 23.87
N ALA A 51 -6.92 35.72 23.57
CA ALA A 51 -5.83 34.82 23.95
C ALA A 51 -4.49 35.25 23.33
N GLY A 52 -4.50 35.80 22.11
CA GLY A 52 -3.32 36.34 21.43
C GLY A 52 -2.60 37.45 22.18
N LYS A 53 -3.24 38.13 23.14
CA LYS A 53 -2.61 39.20 23.94
C LYS A 53 -1.59 38.68 24.96
N THR A 54 -1.77 37.44 25.43
CA THR A 54 -0.95 36.84 26.50
C THR A 54 -0.43 35.47 26.17
N GLY A 55 -0.89 34.85 25.09
CA GLY A 55 -0.77 33.44 24.80
C GLY A 55 -1.81 32.61 25.56
N GLY A 56 -1.88 31.32 25.28
CA GLY A 56 -2.74 30.37 26.01
C GLY A 56 -3.61 29.53 25.09
N GLU A 57 -4.65 28.94 25.66
CA GLU A 57 -5.56 28.03 24.96
C GLU A 57 -6.96 28.62 24.84
N VAL A 58 -7.63 28.34 23.72
CA VAL A 58 -9.05 28.59 23.51
C VAL A 58 -9.72 27.24 23.37
N ASP A 59 -10.45 26.83 24.41
CA ASP A 59 -11.12 25.54 24.48
C ASP A 59 -12.53 25.61 23.88
N LEU A 60 -12.78 24.71 22.96
CA LEU A 60 -14.10 24.45 22.41
C LEU A 60 -14.55 23.04 22.84
N PRO A 61 -15.32 22.88 23.90
CA PRO A 61 -15.78 21.58 24.36
C PRO A 61 -16.64 20.87 23.31
N ALA A 62 -17.02 19.61 23.57
CA ALA A 62 -17.87 18.84 22.65
C ALA A 62 -19.08 19.67 22.18
N GLY A 63 -19.25 19.81 20.86
CA GLY A 63 -20.26 20.63 20.22
C GLY A 63 -20.07 20.71 18.71
N ARG A 64 -21.00 21.37 18.03
CA ARG A 64 -20.98 21.59 16.58
C ARG A 64 -20.87 23.07 16.30
N TYR A 65 -19.73 23.53 15.84
CA TYR A 65 -19.40 24.94 15.65
C TYR A 65 -19.51 25.29 14.17
N LEU A 66 -20.53 26.08 13.79
CA LEU A 66 -20.70 26.52 12.41
C LEU A 66 -19.73 27.65 12.10
N ILE A 67 -18.90 27.45 11.07
CA ILE A 67 -17.88 28.41 10.61
C ILE A 67 -18.24 28.87 9.20
N LYS A 68 -18.80 30.07 9.07
CA LYS A 68 -19.13 30.69 7.78
C LYS A 68 -18.00 31.51 7.20
N GLY A 69 -17.11 31.99 8.05
CA GLY A 69 -15.90 32.73 7.67
C GLY A 69 -14.65 31.83 7.72
N HIS A 70 -13.60 32.38 8.27
CA HIS A 70 -12.33 31.73 8.55
C HIS A 70 -11.82 32.17 9.93
N LEU A 71 -10.98 31.33 10.52
CA LEU A 71 -10.37 31.57 11.81
C LEU A 71 -8.86 31.78 11.63
N THR A 72 -8.29 32.69 12.39
CA THR A 72 -6.84 32.86 12.51
C THR A 72 -6.44 32.60 13.95
N VAL A 73 -5.60 31.62 14.17
CA VAL A 73 -5.02 31.30 15.48
C VAL A 73 -3.77 32.15 15.66
N PRO A 74 -3.75 33.10 16.59
CA PRO A 74 -2.62 34.01 16.77
C PRO A 74 -1.36 33.29 17.25
N THR A 75 -0.23 33.98 17.12
CA THR A 75 1.07 33.53 17.63
C THR A 75 1.00 33.11 19.11
N GLY A 76 1.49 31.94 19.41
CA GLY A 76 1.54 31.40 20.79
C GLY A 76 0.19 30.97 21.36
N VAL A 77 -0.84 30.80 20.52
CA VAL A 77 -2.17 30.37 20.93
C VAL A 77 -2.46 28.96 20.42
N ALA A 78 -3.16 28.17 21.24
CA ALA A 78 -3.73 26.90 20.84
C ALA A 78 -5.25 26.95 20.77
N LEU A 79 -5.84 26.53 19.64
CA LEU A 79 -7.26 26.23 19.51
C LEU A 79 -7.45 24.75 19.81
N VAL A 80 -8.22 24.43 20.86
CA VAL A 80 -8.31 23.09 21.44
C VAL A 80 -9.75 22.58 21.44
N GLY A 81 -9.95 21.35 21.07
CA GLY A 81 -11.24 20.67 21.10
C GLY A 81 -11.20 19.32 21.80
N SER A 82 -12.36 18.73 21.97
CA SER A 82 -12.53 17.35 22.46
C SER A 82 -12.57 16.39 21.29
N TRP A 83 -11.60 15.51 21.20
CA TRP A 83 -11.48 14.55 20.11
C TRP A 83 -11.25 13.13 20.68
N TYR A 84 -11.63 12.14 19.96
CA TYR A 84 -11.27 10.75 20.22
C TYR A 84 -10.81 10.10 18.92
N SER A 85 -10.14 8.95 19.03
CA SER A 85 -9.57 8.24 17.90
C SER A 85 -10.54 8.17 16.72
N PRO A 86 -10.05 8.28 15.49
CA PRO A 86 -10.88 8.31 14.31
C PRO A 86 -11.78 7.08 14.28
N HIS A 87 -13.05 7.31 14.07
CA HIS A 87 -14.05 6.28 14.10
C HIS A 87 -15.09 6.54 13.03
N HIS A 88 -15.40 5.54 12.25
CA HIS A 88 -16.50 5.61 11.30
C HIS A 88 -17.83 5.78 12.07
N GLY A 89 -18.70 6.65 11.60
CA GLY A 89 -20.03 6.85 12.18
C GLY A 89 -20.08 7.74 13.44
N ALA A 90 -19.08 8.57 13.68
CA ALA A 90 -18.99 9.38 14.87
C ALA A 90 -18.60 10.86 14.62
N TRP A 91 -18.99 11.40 13.47
CA TRP A 91 -18.71 12.78 13.09
C TRP A 91 -19.19 13.82 14.11
N ASP A 92 -20.23 13.50 14.87
CA ASP A 92 -20.93 14.39 15.80
C ASP A 92 -20.47 14.21 17.27
N LYS A 93 -19.45 13.39 17.51
CA LYS A 93 -18.87 13.22 18.84
C LYS A 93 -17.64 14.11 18.98
N GLY A 94 -17.49 14.73 20.16
CA GLY A 94 -16.43 15.70 20.40
C GLY A 94 -16.72 17.06 19.77
N SER A 95 -15.64 17.79 19.43
CA SER A 95 -15.72 19.14 18.86
C SER A 95 -15.66 19.09 17.35
N THR A 96 -16.74 19.50 16.69
CA THR A 96 -16.84 19.50 15.23
C THR A 96 -16.92 20.92 14.67
N LEU A 97 -15.96 21.29 13.82
CA LEU A 97 -16.03 22.51 13.02
C LEU A 97 -16.82 22.22 11.73
N MET A 98 -18.00 22.82 11.60
CA MET A 98 -18.85 22.72 10.41
C MET A 98 -18.55 23.90 9.49
N VAL A 99 -17.76 23.69 8.44
CA VAL A 99 -17.23 24.74 7.58
C VAL A 99 -18.14 24.94 6.37
N THR A 100 -18.68 26.12 6.18
CA THR A 100 -19.45 26.51 4.98
C THR A 100 -18.78 27.63 4.19
N GLY A 101 -17.80 28.31 4.78
CA GLY A 101 -17.02 29.35 4.12
C GLY A 101 -16.18 28.83 2.95
N GLY A 102 -16.01 29.67 1.93
CA GLY A 102 -15.13 29.39 0.79
C GLY A 102 -15.69 28.41 -0.26
N ARG A 103 -16.96 28.05 -0.21
CA ARG A 103 -17.58 27.14 -1.18
C ARG A 103 -17.41 27.63 -2.62
N GLY A 104 -16.90 26.75 -3.50
CA GLY A 104 -16.64 27.05 -4.91
C GLY A 104 -15.32 27.79 -5.18
N VAL A 105 -14.50 28.05 -4.15
CA VAL A 105 -13.23 28.79 -4.27
C VAL A 105 -12.08 27.90 -3.79
N GLU A 106 -11.21 27.46 -4.69
CA GLU A 106 -10.08 26.60 -4.34
C GLU A 106 -8.96 27.35 -3.61
N ASN A 107 -8.64 28.56 -4.05
CA ASN A 107 -7.49 29.35 -3.58
C ASN A 107 -7.91 30.53 -2.67
N GLY A 108 -8.94 30.35 -1.86
CA GLY A 108 -9.38 31.32 -0.86
C GLY A 108 -8.60 31.20 0.47
N PRO A 109 -8.94 32.06 1.46
CA PRO A 109 -8.44 31.92 2.82
C PRO A 109 -8.79 30.55 3.39
N ALA A 110 -7.85 29.91 4.10
CA ALA A 110 -8.09 28.64 4.77
C ALA A 110 -9.18 28.76 5.83
N ALA A 111 -9.89 27.67 6.11
CA ALA A 111 -10.89 27.66 7.19
C ALA A 111 -10.24 27.99 8.54
N VAL A 112 -9.01 27.49 8.79
CA VAL A 112 -8.19 27.84 9.95
C VAL A 112 -6.78 28.16 9.48
N THR A 113 -6.30 29.37 9.81
CA THR A 113 -4.90 29.79 9.58
C THR A 113 -4.15 29.78 10.90
N LEU A 114 -3.00 29.14 10.95
CA LEU A 114 -2.09 29.08 12.10
C LEU A 114 -0.95 30.08 11.87
N LEU A 115 -0.76 31.03 12.79
CA LEU A 115 0.39 31.92 12.79
C LEU A 115 1.56 31.24 13.54
N GLN A 116 2.69 31.92 13.68
CA GLN A 116 3.89 31.39 14.33
C GLN A 116 3.60 30.76 15.69
N SER A 117 4.15 29.57 15.93
CA SER A 117 4.05 28.85 17.22
C SER A 117 2.60 28.64 17.68
N SER A 118 1.67 28.47 16.77
CA SER A 118 0.27 28.21 17.10
C SER A 118 -0.14 26.77 16.82
N THR A 119 -1.20 26.36 17.45
CA THR A 119 -1.66 24.96 17.43
C THR A 119 -3.16 24.89 17.14
N ILE A 120 -3.57 23.89 16.35
CA ILE A 120 -4.93 23.35 16.35
C ILE A 120 -4.88 21.89 16.75
N ARG A 121 -5.69 21.49 17.74
CA ARG A 121 -5.78 20.09 18.15
C ARG A 121 -7.18 19.69 18.60
N GLY A 122 -7.56 18.48 18.27
CA GLY A 122 -8.75 17.85 18.87
C GLY A 122 -10.05 18.12 18.13
N PHE A 123 -10.06 18.23 16.80
CA PHE A 123 -11.25 18.54 16.03
C PHE A 123 -11.61 17.51 14.97
N THR A 124 -12.92 17.33 14.78
CA THR A 124 -13.49 16.87 13.52
C THR A 124 -13.83 18.09 12.65
N MET A 125 -13.50 18.06 11.37
CA MET A 125 -13.85 19.11 10.40
C MET A 125 -14.76 18.53 9.33
N LEU A 126 -15.90 19.18 9.09
CA LEU A 126 -16.97 18.73 8.19
C LEU A 126 -17.41 19.90 7.30
N TRP A 127 -17.59 19.63 6.02
CA TRP A 127 -18.18 20.56 5.04
C TRP A 127 -19.63 20.11 4.74
N PRO A 128 -20.63 20.70 5.41
CA PRO A 128 -22.03 20.25 5.31
C PRO A 128 -22.64 20.46 3.92
N ASP A 129 -22.12 21.39 3.12
CA ASP A 129 -22.59 21.70 1.77
C ASP A 129 -21.85 20.93 0.68
N GLN A 130 -20.90 20.03 1.02
CA GLN A 130 -20.23 19.15 0.07
C GLN A 130 -21.11 17.95 -0.25
N SER A 131 -21.27 17.64 -1.53
CA SER A 131 -22.08 16.50 -2.00
C SER A 131 -21.26 15.52 -2.81
N ALA A 132 -21.50 14.23 -2.61
CA ALA A 132 -20.85 13.17 -3.39
C ALA A 132 -21.17 13.25 -4.90
N GLU A 133 -22.37 13.72 -5.26
CA GLU A 133 -22.81 13.88 -6.66
C GLU A 133 -22.24 15.13 -7.32
N ASN A 134 -21.87 16.13 -6.53
CA ASN A 134 -21.35 17.40 -7.04
C ASN A 134 -20.29 17.94 -6.09
N ILE A 135 -19.11 17.33 -6.15
CA ILE A 135 -17.95 17.76 -5.38
C ILE A 135 -17.48 19.12 -5.92
N VAL A 136 -17.48 20.12 -5.04
CA VAL A 136 -17.07 21.50 -5.36
C VAL A 136 -15.79 21.88 -4.64
N PRO A 137 -14.98 22.79 -5.21
CA PRO A 137 -13.78 23.28 -4.55
C PRO A 137 -14.06 23.98 -3.22
N TYR A 138 -13.12 23.84 -2.29
CA TYR A 138 -12.99 24.62 -1.07
C TYR A 138 -11.52 24.94 -0.83
N PRO A 139 -11.20 26.04 -0.12
CA PRO A 139 -9.84 26.35 0.32
C PRO A 139 -9.28 25.26 1.25
N TRP A 140 -8.01 25.42 1.61
CA TRP A 140 -7.39 24.58 2.62
C TRP A 140 -8.20 24.57 3.93
N ALA A 141 -8.35 23.39 4.52
CA ALA A 141 -8.95 23.26 5.84
C ALA A 141 -8.08 23.95 6.90
N ILE A 142 -6.77 23.69 6.85
CA ILE A 142 -5.78 24.27 7.77
C ILE A 142 -4.59 24.78 6.95
N HIS A 143 -4.14 25.99 7.23
CA HIS A 143 -2.94 26.57 6.65
C HIS A 143 -1.99 27.06 7.75
N GLY A 144 -0.82 26.46 7.83
CA GLY A 144 0.24 26.84 8.75
C GLY A 144 1.21 27.82 8.09
N ARG A 145 1.42 28.96 8.74
CA ARG A 145 2.33 30.03 8.32
C ARG A 145 3.42 30.23 9.36
N ASP A 146 4.57 30.64 8.88
CA ASP A 146 5.70 30.91 9.75
C ASP A 146 6.20 29.63 10.46
N MET A 147 6.85 29.75 11.61
CA MET A 147 7.52 28.63 12.28
C MET A 147 6.61 27.92 13.29
N HIS A 148 6.92 26.64 13.58
CA HIS A 148 6.43 25.89 14.76
C HIS A 148 4.91 25.69 14.78
N ASN A 149 4.28 25.48 13.65
CA ASN A 149 2.85 25.17 13.62
C ASN A 149 2.62 23.70 14.03
N THR A 150 1.61 23.49 14.86
CA THR A 150 1.19 22.14 15.27
C THR A 150 -0.25 21.85 14.84
N VAL A 151 -0.44 20.71 14.16
CA VAL A 151 -1.76 20.14 13.84
C VAL A 151 -1.82 18.74 14.43
N GLU A 152 -2.71 18.52 15.39
CA GLU A 152 -2.77 17.27 16.11
C GLU A 152 -4.19 16.79 16.37
N ASN A 153 -4.44 15.48 16.24
CA ASN A 153 -5.74 14.88 16.54
C ASN A 153 -6.87 15.54 15.72
N VAL A 154 -6.76 15.51 14.40
CA VAL A 154 -7.75 16.10 13.48
C VAL A 154 -8.35 15.02 12.58
N THR A 155 -9.67 15.06 12.42
CA THR A 155 -10.38 14.18 11.49
C THR A 155 -11.10 15.02 10.43
N PHE A 156 -10.79 14.80 9.15
CA PHE A 156 -11.52 15.39 8.03
C PHE A 156 -12.63 14.44 7.56
N VAL A 157 -13.88 14.88 7.59
CA VAL A 157 -14.97 14.05 7.07
C VAL A 157 -14.97 14.07 5.54
N ASN A 158 -14.89 15.25 4.93
CA ASN A 158 -15.01 15.45 3.48
C ASN A 158 -14.34 16.74 3.00
N ALA A 159 -13.12 16.98 3.44
CA ALA A 159 -12.36 18.15 3.03
C ALA A 159 -11.99 18.11 1.54
N TYR A 160 -12.13 19.23 0.83
CA TYR A 160 -11.59 19.34 -0.52
C TYR A 160 -10.08 19.39 -0.50
N GLN A 161 -9.51 20.24 0.37
CA GLN A 161 -8.09 20.29 0.69
C GLN A 161 -7.88 20.19 2.20
N GLY A 162 -6.87 19.45 2.62
CA GLY A 162 -6.56 19.21 4.04
C GLY A 162 -5.66 20.28 4.63
N ILE A 163 -4.35 20.02 4.69
CA ILE A 163 -3.37 20.87 5.37
C ILE A 163 -2.35 21.41 4.38
N SER A 164 -2.03 22.70 4.48
CA SER A 164 -0.90 23.32 3.81
C SER A 164 0.02 23.97 4.83
N ILE A 165 1.33 23.72 4.72
CA ILE A 165 2.36 24.37 5.52
C ILE A 165 3.29 25.15 4.60
N GLY A 166 3.58 26.41 4.97
CA GLY A 166 4.47 27.29 4.23
C GLY A 166 3.75 28.46 3.55
N ASP A 167 4.44 29.21 2.72
CA ASP A 167 4.02 30.42 2.02
C ASP A 167 3.21 31.40 2.92
N PRO A 168 3.88 32.23 3.74
CA PRO A 168 5.33 32.49 3.73
C PRO A 168 6.16 31.37 4.35
N TRP A 169 7.50 31.51 4.27
CA TRP A 169 8.48 30.56 4.76
C TRP A 169 8.17 30.04 6.17
N SER A 170 8.30 28.72 6.37
CA SER A 170 8.01 28.03 7.63
C SER A 170 9.15 27.09 8.03
N GLU A 171 9.18 26.70 9.29
CA GLU A 171 10.13 25.72 9.86
C GLU A 171 9.45 24.92 10.98
N LEU A 172 9.98 23.74 11.26
CA LEU A 172 9.67 22.94 12.46
C LEU A 172 8.16 22.68 12.66
N HIS A 173 7.44 22.49 11.58
CA HIS A 173 6.04 22.09 11.67
C HIS A 173 5.90 20.67 12.26
N PHE A 174 4.78 20.42 12.94
CA PHE A 174 4.44 19.13 13.50
C PHE A 174 2.99 18.76 13.20
N ILE A 175 2.80 17.70 12.40
CA ILE A 175 1.49 17.17 12.04
C ILE A 175 1.39 15.75 12.55
N ARG A 176 0.42 15.45 13.43
CA ARG A 176 0.28 14.12 14.03
C ARG A 176 -1.17 13.71 14.22
N ASN A 177 -1.45 12.40 14.06
CA ASN A 177 -2.77 11.83 14.26
C ASN A 177 -3.83 12.53 13.41
N VAL A 178 -3.61 12.62 12.10
CA VAL A 178 -4.56 13.22 11.15
C VAL A 178 -5.20 12.13 10.31
N PHE A 179 -6.52 12.12 10.28
CA PHE A 179 -7.31 11.10 9.62
C PHE A 179 -8.40 11.72 8.76
N GLY A 180 -8.85 11.02 7.73
CA GLY A 180 -10.04 11.51 7.05
C GLY A 180 -10.15 11.23 5.57
N CYS A 181 -11.22 11.76 5.00
CA CYS A 181 -11.42 11.87 3.57
C CYS A 181 -11.00 13.26 3.11
N VAL A 182 -10.02 13.29 2.24
CA VAL A 182 -9.58 14.47 1.48
C VAL A 182 -9.77 14.18 -0.01
N LEU A 183 -10.12 15.19 -0.81
CA LEU A 183 -10.64 14.95 -2.15
C LEU A 183 -9.69 15.40 -3.26
N ARG A 184 -8.90 16.47 -3.02
CA ARG A 184 -8.04 17.07 -4.04
C ARG A 184 -6.57 17.16 -3.63
N ARG A 185 -6.27 17.66 -2.44
CA ARG A 185 -4.94 17.72 -1.85
C ARG A 185 -5.03 17.38 -0.37
N GLY A 186 -4.21 16.40 0.06
CA GLY A 186 -4.21 16.01 1.47
C GLY A 186 -3.32 16.91 2.31
N ILE A 187 -2.01 16.72 2.26
CA ILE A 187 -1.02 17.56 2.94
C ILE A 187 -0.06 18.11 1.89
N LEU A 188 0.16 19.42 1.91
CA LEU A 188 1.18 20.10 1.13
C LEU A 188 2.22 20.74 2.07
N ILE A 189 3.48 20.39 1.87
CA ILE A 189 4.63 21.02 2.50
C ILE A 189 5.42 21.76 1.43
N ASP A 190 5.50 23.08 1.54
CA ASP A 190 6.24 23.93 0.62
C ASP A 190 6.82 25.14 1.34
N SER A 191 7.86 25.76 0.80
CA SER A 191 8.49 26.94 1.38
C SER A 191 8.90 26.73 2.85
N THR A 192 9.47 25.54 3.17
CA THR A 192 9.90 25.21 4.53
C THR A 192 11.39 24.84 4.58
N SER A 193 11.98 24.95 5.75
CA SER A 193 13.30 24.41 6.08
C SER A 193 13.25 23.71 7.44
N ASP A 194 14.37 23.10 7.81
CA ASP A 194 14.67 22.50 9.12
C ASP A 194 13.51 21.74 9.80
N VAL A 195 13.63 20.45 9.63
CA VAL A 195 12.98 19.33 10.29
C VAL A 195 11.48 19.48 10.52
N GLY A 196 10.71 19.42 9.45
CA GLY A 196 9.27 19.16 9.54
C GLY A 196 9.00 17.71 9.95
N ARG A 197 7.89 17.46 10.65
CA ARG A 197 7.49 16.11 11.07
C ARG A 197 6.03 15.84 10.77
N ILE A 198 5.78 14.70 10.12
CA ILE A 198 4.43 14.18 9.85
C ILE A 198 4.36 12.75 10.37
N GLU A 199 3.47 12.49 11.32
CA GLU A 199 3.36 11.18 11.99
C GLU A 199 1.91 10.69 12.03
N ASN A 200 1.70 9.40 11.73
CA ASN A 200 0.42 8.72 11.88
C ASN A 200 -0.75 9.45 11.19
N VAL A 201 -0.67 9.52 9.86
CA VAL A 201 -1.71 10.12 9.01
C VAL A 201 -2.36 9.04 8.15
N HIS A 202 -3.70 9.03 8.08
CA HIS A 202 -4.45 8.06 7.30
C HIS A 202 -5.57 8.72 6.49
N PHE A 203 -5.42 8.75 5.18
CA PHE A 203 -6.45 9.24 4.26
C PHE A 203 -7.19 8.10 3.57
N ASN A 204 -8.53 8.13 3.65
CA ASN A 204 -9.41 7.13 3.05
C ASN A 204 -10.81 7.71 2.87
N THR A 205 -11.42 7.49 1.73
CA THR A 205 -12.77 7.95 1.42
C THR A 205 -13.84 7.40 2.38
N HIS A 206 -13.58 6.29 3.04
CA HIS A 206 -14.49 5.71 4.03
C HIS A 206 -14.75 6.63 5.25
N TYR A 207 -13.86 7.58 5.56
CA TYR A 207 -14.12 8.57 6.62
C TYR A 207 -15.33 9.46 6.30
N TRP A 208 -15.62 9.70 5.02
CA TRP A 208 -16.87 10.32 4.61
C TRP A 208 -18.01 9.31 4.49
N LEU A 209 -17.80 8.25 3.73
CA LEU A 209 -18.84 7.28 3.38
C LEU A 209 -19.45 6.58 4.61
N ARG A 210 -18.68 6.43 5.69
CA ARG A 210 -19.08 5.78 6.93
C ARG A 210 -19.18 6.73 8.12
N SER A 211 -19.14 8.04 7.88
CA SER A 211 -19.21 9.06 8.95
C SER A 211 -20.51 9.05 9.73
N GLY A 212 -21.58 8.55 9.14
CA GLY A 212 -22.93 8.69 9.66
C GLY A 212 -23.55 10.05 9.40
N TYR A 213 -22.84 11.00 8.77
CA TYR A 213 -23.40 12.29 8.37
C TYR A 213 -24.30 12.10 7.15
N GLN A 214 -25.58 12.06 7.43
CA GLN A 214 -26.63 12.02 6.42
C GLN A 214 -26.91 13.39 5.87
N PRO A 215 -27.17 14.11 5.24
CA PRO A 215 -27.90 14.27 4.00
C PRO A 215 -27.03 14.19 2.72
N ILE A 216 -25.72 14.13 2.85
CA ILE A 216 -24.76 14.21 1.72
C ILE A 216 -24.32 12.85 1.15
N LEU A 217 -24.82 11.75 1.73
CA LEU A 217 -24.58 10.40 1.21
C LEU A 217 -25.77 9.95 0.38
N THR A 218 -25.56 9.86 -0.92
CA THR A 218 -26.50 9.33 -1.89
C THR A 218 -26.29 7.84 -2.11
N LYS A 219 -27.21 7.21 -2.85
CA LYS A 219 -27.09 5.78 -3.20
C LYS A 219 -25.77 5.44 -3.88
N ASP A 220 -25.24 6.35 -4.71
CA ASP A 220 -24.05 6.13 -5.52
C ASP A 220 -22.76 6.70 -4.88
N ALA A 221 -22.84 7.29 -3.69
CA ALA A 221 -21.70 7.90 -3.00
C ALA A 221 -20.51 6.93 -2.84
N GLY A 222 -20.78 5.65 -2.56
CA GLY A 222 -19.77 4.61 -2.43
C GLY A 222 -18.93 4.36 -3.69
N LYS A 223 -19.43 4.79 -4.85
CA LYS A 223 -18.72 4.76 -6.13
C LYS A 223 -18.14 6.14 -6.46
N LEU A 224 -18.96 7.19 -6.40
CA LEU A 224 -18.59 8.53 -6.86
C LEU A 224 -17.42 9.14 -6.08
N VAL A 225 -17.39 8.97 -4.76
CA VAL A 225 -16.33 9.56 -3.92
C VAL A 225 -14.97 8.89 -4.16
N PRO A 226 -14.85 7.54 -4.17
CA PRO A 226 -13.60 6.89 -4.56
C PRO A 226 -13.15 7.23 -5.98
N GLU A 227 -14.05 7.20 -6.97
CA GLU A 227 -13.71 7.55 -8.35
C GLU A 227 -13.19 8.98 -8.46
N PHE A 228 -13.80 9.93 -7.74
CA PHE A 228 -13.31 11.31 -7.70
C PHE A 228 -11.91 11.39 -7.07
N ALA A 229 -11.68 10.75 -5.93
CA ALA A 229 -10.38 10.74 -5.26
C ALA A 229 -9.30 10.10 -6.15
N MET A 230 -9.55 8.93 -6.72
CA MET A 230 -8.64 8.26 -7.66
C MET A 230 -8.33 9.07 -8.92
N ALA A 231 -9.21 9.98 -9.31
CA ALA A 231 -8.99 10.86 -10.45
C ALA A 231 -8.25 12.17 -10.10
N ASN A 232 -8.37 12.65 -8.85
CA ASN A 232 -8.00 14.02 -8.50
C ASN A 232 -7.06 14.15 -7.30
N LEU A 233 -7.10 13.23 -6.34
CA LEU A 233 -6.37 13.37 -5.08
C LEU A 233 -4.87 13.19 -5.25
N GLU A 234 -4.11 14.17 -4.80
CA GLU A 234 -2.69 14.07 -4.46
C GLU A 234 -2.59 14.12 -2.93
N ALA A 235 -2.32 12.96 -2.30
CA ALA A 235 -2.54 12.84 -0.86
C ALA A 235 -1.44 13.50 -0.02
N PHE A 236 -0.18 13.28 -0.38
CA PHE A 236 0.97 13.89 0.29
C PHE A 236 1.86 14.55 -0.75
N ILE A 237 2.05 15.86 -0.66
CA ILE A 237 2.78 16.66 -1.63
C ILE A 237 3.94 17.33 -0.91
N PHE A 238 5.16 17.03 -1.36
CA PHE A 238 6.40 17.59 -0.81
C PHE A 238 7.08 18.44 -1.88
N ALA A 239 7.09 19.73 -1.68
CA ALA A 239 7.76 20.68 -2.55
C ALA A 239 9.06 21.17 -1.88
N ARG A 240 9.22 22.46 -1.60
CA ARG A 240 10.42 22.94 -0.93
C ARG A 240 10.39 22.63 0.56
N THR A 241 11.17 21.67 1.00
CA THR A 241 11.43 21.39 2.42
C THR A 241 12.80 20.75 2.60
N ASP A 242 13.45 21.00 3.73
CA ASP A 242 14.68 20.34 4.13
C ASP A 242 14.44 19.42 5.32
N TRP A 243 15.05 18.23 5.26
CA TRP A 243 15.03 17.25 6.37
C TRP A 243 13.60 16.88 6.81
N GLU A 244 12.69 16.76 5.84
CA GLU A 244 11.34 16.31 6.14
C GLU A 244 11.37 14.89 6.72
N ASP A 245 10.69 14.68 7.82
CA ASP A 245 10.61 13.40 8.52
C ASP A 245 9.15 12.91 8.55
N VAL A 246 8.85 11.85 7.78
CA VAL A 246 7.51 11.30 7.63
C VAL A 246 7.47 9.87 8.15
N LEU A 247 6.54 9.61 9.07
CA LEU A 247 6.44 8.33 9.77
C LEU A 247 5.02 7.77 9.79
N ASN A 248 4.85 6.50 9.35
CA ASN A 248 3.59 5.76 9.44
C ASN A 248 2.40 6.50 8.83
N THR A 249 2.48 6.80 7.55
CA THR A 249 1.38 7.45 6.82
C THR A 249 0.79 6.52 5.78
N PHE A 250 -0.51 6.65 5.53
CA PHE A 250 -1.26 5.78 4.64
C PHE A 250 -2.28 6.56 3.82
N VAL A 251 -2.46 6.18 2.56
CA VAL A 251 -3.58 6.60 1.73
C VAL A 251 -4.17 5.44 0.97
N TRP A 252 -5.50 5.40 0.91
CA TRP A 252 -6.25 4.50 0.03
C TRP A 252 -6.99 5.30 -1.04
N GLY A 253 -6.80 4.90 -2.31
CA GLY A 253 -7.61 5.42 -3.42
C GLY A 253 -7.26 6.84 -3.84
N ALA A 254 -6.04 7.09 -4.33
CA ALA A 254 -5.61 8.40 -4.81
C ALA A 254 -5.15 8.38 -6.29
N LYS A 255 -5.16 9.55 -6.93
CA LYS A 255 -4.44 9.76 -8.19
C LYS A 255 -2.93 9.59 -7.97
N VAL A 256 -2.39 10.22 -6.93
CA VAL A 256 -1.00 10.09 -6.49
C VAL A 256 -0.98 10.00 -4.96
N GLY A 257 -0.35 8.94 -4.45
CA GLY A 257 -0.16 8.77 -3.01
C GLY A 257 0.81 9.80 -2.44
N TYR A 258 2.07 9.74 -2.89
CA TYR A 258 3.15 10.64 -2.46
C TYR A 258 3.75 11.32 -3.69
N HIS A 259 3.70 12.65 -3.72
CA HIS A 259 4.14 13.45 -4.85
C HIS A 259 5.28 14.39 -4.44
N PHE A 260 6.48 14.16 -4.98
CA PHE A 260 7.67 14.96 -4.77
C PHE A 260 7.83 15.92 -5.94
N VAL A 261 7.61 17.21 -5.71
CA VAL A 261 7.55 18.23 -6.76
C VAL A 261 8.60 19.33 -6.54
N LYS A 262 8.76 20.18 -7.55
CA LYS A 262 9.53 21.41 -7.42
C LYS A 262 8.61 22.61 -7.48
N SER A 263 8.64 23.45 -6.45
CA SER A 263 7.98 24.76 -6.44
C SER A 263 8.92 25.87 -6.90
N LYS A 264 8.45 27.11 -6.80
CA LYS A 264 9.28 28.32 -7.00
C LYS A 264 10.47 28.39 -6.04
N ASP A 265 10.33 27.81 -4.84
CA ASP A 265 11.32 27.86 -3.75
C ASP A 265 12.26 26.66 -3.73
N GLY A 266 11.98 25.62 -4.51
CA GLY A 266 12.84 24.45 -4.65
C GLY A 266 12.10 23.12 -4.55
N ALA A 267 12.86 22.06 -4.23
CA ALA A 267 12.38 20.69 -4.03
C ALA A 267 12.70 20.20 -2.61
N CYS A 268 12.26 19.00 -2.25
CA CYS A 268 12.49 18.45 -0.92
C CYS A 268 13.73 17.54 -0.82
N ASN A 269 14.16 17.30 0.40
CA ASN A 269 14.91 16.14 0.84
C ASN A 269 14.33 15.64 2.18
N GLY A 270 14.59 14.37 2.52
CA GLY A 270 14.10 13.86 3.80
C GLY A 270 14.02 12.35 3.89
N GLN A 271 13.42 11.90 4.98
CA GLN A 271 13.23 10.50 5.33
C GLN A 271 11.74 10.17 5.41
N PHE A 272 11.34 9.08 4.75
CA PHE A 272 9.94 8.66 4.60
C PHE A 272 9.84 7.21 5.03
N THR A 273 9.47 6.99 6.30
CA THR A 273 9.48 5.67 6.94
C THR A 273 8.07 5.13 7.13
N GLY A 274 7.79 3.92 6.64
CA GLY A 274 6.47 3.30 6.76
C GLY A 274 5.39 4.07 6.01
N ILE A 275 5.73 4.65 4.87
CA ILE A 275 4.75 5.29 3.99
C ILE A 275 4.05 4.23 3.14
N MET A 276 2.73 4.32 3.03
CA MET A 276 1.92 3.30 2.38
C MET A 276 0.89 3.93 1.44
N ALA A 277 0.79 3.38 0.23
CA ALA A 277 -0.21 3.79 -0.76
C ALA A 277 -0.91 2.55 -1.31
N ASP A 278 -2.22 2.47 -1.10
CA ASP A 278 -3.07 1.36 -1.52
C ASP A 278 -4.09 1.83 -2.56
N ASP A 279 -4.28 1.04 -3.61
CA ASP A 279 -5.23 1.31 -4.70
C ASP A 279 -5.09 2.72 -5.31
N CYS A 280 -3.85 3.18 -5.47
CA CYS A 280 -3.55 4.45 -6.13
C CYS A 280 -3.30 4.24 -7.64
N ARG A 281 -3.42 5.30 -8.45
CA ARG A 281 -2.91 5.23 -9.84
C ARG A 281 -1.39 5.24 -9.85
N VAL A 282 -0.79 6.12 -9.03
CA VAL A 282 0.65 6.13 -8.80
C VAL A 282 0.88 6.19 -7.30
N GLY A 283 1.59 5.21 -6.75
CA GLY A 283 1.91 5.18 -5.31
C GLY A 283 2.85 6.32 -4.93
N VAL A 284 3.98 6.43 -5.62
CA VAL A 284 4.99 7.48 -5.42
C VAL A 284 5.39 8.09 -6.75
N LEU A 285 5.20 9.39 -6.91
CA LEU A 285 5.64 10.17 -8.07
C LEU A 285 6.76 11.13 -7.68
N VAL A 286 7.92 11.01 -8.33
CA VAL A 286 9.09 11.84 -8.06
C VAL A 286 9.43 12.68 -9.28
N ASP A 287 8.91 13.90 -9.32
CA ASP A 287 9.22 14.87 -10.37
C ASP A 287 10.53 15.60 -10.10
N SER A 288 10.84 15.87 -8.83
CA SER A 288 12.07 16.54 -8.43
C SER A 288 12.36 16.35 -6.95
N VAL A 289 13.62 16.11 -6.62
CA VAL A 289 14.16 16.14 -5.26
C VAL A 289 15.50 16.86 -5.24
N GLN A 290 15.96 17.31 -4.08
CA GLN A 290 17.27 17.95 -3.91
C GLN A 290 18.41 16.94 -4.14
N SER A 291 19.64 17.45 -4.20
CA SER A 291 20.84 16.62 -4.34
C SER A 291 21.10 15.67 -3.16
N ALA A 292 20.57 15.98 -1.98
CA ALA A 292 20.57 15.09 -0.83
C ALA A 292 19.62 13.89 -1.02
N GLY A 293 18.56 14.08 -1.82
CA GLY A 293 17.59 13.05 -2.18
C GLY A 293 16.57 12.69 -1.12
N ILE A 294 15.84 11.63 -1.40
CA ILE A 294 14.87 11.04 -0.48
C ILE A 294 15.22 9.60 -0.15
N GLN A 295 14.93 9.21 1.08
CA GLN A 295 15.03 7.83 1.56
C GLN A 295 13.64 7.34 1.96
N VAL A 296 13.13 6.34 1.24
CA VAL A 296 11.87 5.66 1.55
C VAL A 296 12.21 4.31 2.16
N THR A 297 11.79 4.08 3.40
CA THR A 297 12.08 2.85 4.13
C THR A 297 10.83 2.19 4.66
N ASN A 298 10.75 0.85 4.59
CA ASN A 298 9.62 0.06 5.10
C ASN A 298 8.27 0.49 4.49
N GLY A 299 8.28 0.92 3.22
CA GLY A 299 7.07 1.32 2.49
C GLY A 299 6.31 0.13 1.94
N GLU A 300 5.01 0.33 1.68
CA GLU A 300 4.16 -0.68 1.07
C GLU A 300 3.26 -0.06 -0.01
N PHE A 301 3.31 -0.60 -1.24
CA PHE A 301 2.70 0.04 -2.39
C PHE A 301 1.89 -0.93 -3.23
N THR A 302 0.64 -0.55 -3.49
CA THR A 302 -0.17 -1.10 -4.58
C THR A 302 -0.58 0.01 -5.54
N ALA A 303 -0.77 -0.30 -6.81
CA ALA A 303 -1.16 0.68 -7.81
C ALA A 303 -1.95 0.03 -8.93
N PHE A 304 -3.27 -0.06 -8.78
CA PHE A 304 -4.17 -0.66 -9.76
C PHE A 304 -5.44 0.16 -10.04
N ALA A 305 -5.55 1.38 -9.50
CA ALA A 305 -6.70 2.28 -9.66
C ALA A 305 -6.74 2.96 -11.05
N GLY A 306 -6.82 2.20 -12.11
CA GLY A 306 -6.94 2.73 -13.49
C GLY A 306 -5.59 2.91 -14.19
N GLU A 307 -5.59 3.58 -15.36
CA GLU A 307 -4.40 3.76 -16.18
C GLU A 307 -3.99 5.25 -16.28
N PRO A 308 -2.69 5.56 -16.38
CA PRO A 308 -1.55 4.67 -16.16
C PRO A 308 -1.42 4.30 -14.68
N ASN A 309 -0.90 3.11 -14.37
CA ASN A 309 -0.65 2.69 -12.99
C ASN A 309 0.80 2.26 -12.80
N ALA A 310 1.39 2.63 -11.67
CA ALA A 310 2.71 2.20 -11.25
C ALA A 310 2.89 2.39 -9.72
N GLY A 311 3.62 1.49 -9.09
CA GLY A 311 3.99 1.67 -7.68
C GLY A 311 4.81 2.96 -7.49
N ILE A 312 5.87 3.11 -8.28
CA ILE A 312 6.77 4.28 -8.27
C ILE A 312 6.98 4.78 -9.70
N VAL A 313 6.96 6.10 -9.87
CA VAL A 313 7.38 6.76 -11.11
C VAL A 313 8.44 7.81 -10.78
N ILE A 314 9.63 7.67 -11.38
CA ILE A 314 10.68 8.70 -11.37
C ILE A 314 10.60 9.42 -12.71
N SER A 315 10.22 10.68 -12.69
CA SER A 315 9.98 11.48 -13.91
C SER A 315 11.27 11.87 -14.64
N LYS A 316 11.15 12.17 -15.92
CA LYS A 316 12.29 12.60 -16.77
C LYS A 316 13.04 13.83 -16.22
N GLY A 317 12.36 14.72 -15.52
CA GLY A 317 12.93 15.93 -14.93
C GLY A 317 13.72 15.69 -13.64
N CYS A 318 13.58 14.53 -13.02
CA CYS A 318 14.23 14.22 -11.76
C CYS A 318 15.73 13.97 -11.95
N THR A 319 16.55 14.64 -11.14
CA THR A 319 18.02 14.49 -11.14
C THR A 319 18.60 14.12 -9.79
N GLY A 320 17.88 14.37 -8.70
CA GLY A 320 18.29 14.00 -7.34
C GLY A 320 18.09 12.50 -7.06
N PRO A 321 18.79 11.95 -6.05
CA PRO A 321 18.68 10.54 -5.73
C PRO A 321 17.38 10.16 -5.01
N ALA A 322 16.86 8.97 -5.34
CA ALA A 322 15.73 8.35 -4.66
C ALA A 322 16.10 6.92 -4.24
N GLN A 323 15.97 6.62 -2.96
CA GLN A 323 16.33 5.31 -2.41
C GLN A 323 15.10 4.65 -1.79
N PHE A 324 14.87 3.38 -2.13
CA PHE A 324 13.79 2.54 -1.63
C PHE A 324 14.40 1.32 -0.93
N LEU A 325 14.18 1.20 0.37
CA LEU A 325 14.86 0.24 1.24
C LEU A 325 13.82 -0.58 2.00
N ASN A 326 13.88 -1.90 1.89
CA ASN A 326 12.97 -2.81 2.59
C ASN A 326 11.48 -2.50 2.34
N CYS A 327 11.13 -2.20 1.08
CA CYS A 327 9.75 -1.90 0.67
C CYS A 327 9.09 -3.10 0.03
N ASN A 328 7.75 -3.20 0.16
CA ASN A 328 6.92 -4.20 -0.48
C ASN A 328 6.11 -3.61 -1.62
N PHE A 329 6.02 -4.36 -2.72
CA PHE A 329 5.23 -4.02 -3.90
C PHE A 329 4.35 -5.21 -4.27
N TRP A 330 3.04 -4.98 -4.34
CA TRP A 330 2.10 -6.01 -4.76
C TRP A 330 0.93 -5.38 -5.53
N THR A 331 0.33 -6.13 -6.44
CA THR A 331 -0.73 -5.65 -7.33
C THR A 331 -0.36 -4.33 -8.04
N THR A 332 0.75 -4.36 -8.79
CA THR A 332 1.23 -3.23 -9.60
C THR A 332 1.32 -3.62 -11.08
N PRO A 333 0.18 -3.83 -11.79
CA PRO A 333 0.18 -4.41 -13.15
C PRO A 333 0.93 -3.57 -14.18
N GLY A 334 1.06 -2.26 -14.00
CA GLY A 334 1.84 -1.36 -14.86
C GLY A 334 3.32 -1.23 -14.46
N GLY A 335 3.78 -2.05 -13.50
CA GLY A 335 5.14 -2.04 -12.97
C GLY A 335 5.21 -1.57 -11.53
N ALA A 336 6.08 -2.19 -10.75
CA ALA A 336 6.39 -1.71 -9.40
C ALA A 336 7.18 -0.39 -9.49
N ALA A 337 8.04 -0.23 -10.50
CA ALA A 337 8.76 1.01 -10.71
C ALA A 337 9.00 1.32 -12.20
N GLN A 338 8.84 2.59 -12.55
CA GLN A 338 9.18 3.17 -13.85
C GLN A 338 10.21 4.28 -13.62
N VAL A 339 11.41 4.12 -14.13
CA VAL A 339 12.54 5.04 -13.92
C VAL A 339 12.89 5.76 -15.22
N HIS A 340 12.65 7.07 -15.23
CA HIS A 340 12.93 7.94 -16.36
C HIS A 340 14.00 9.00 -15.97
N GLY A 341 14.59 9.66 -16.96
CA GLY A 341 15.46 10.83 -16.72
C GLY A 341 16.87 10.49 -16.26
N ASN A 342 17.41 11.24 -15.30
CA ASN A 342 18.84 11.19 -14.92
C ASN A 342 19.06 10.93 -13.41
N ALA A 343 18.05 10.57 -12.68
CA ALA A 343 18.13 10.32 -11.25
C ALA A 343 19.02 9.10 -10.92
N GLN A 344 19.57 9.07 -9.72
CA GLN A 344 20.12 7.87 -9.12
C GLN A 344 19.02 7.17 -8.33
N VAL A 345 18.67 5.95 -8.72
CA VAL A 345 17.58 5.20 -8.09
C VAL A 345 18.12 3.89 -7.53
N VAL A 346 17.80 3.63 -6.28
CA VAL A 346 18.24 2.43 -5.57
C VAL A 346 17.03 1.67 -5.02
N PHE A 347 16.94 0.40 -5.35
CA PHE A 347 16.07 -0.58 -4.69
C PHE A 347 16.97 -1.56 -3.93
N ASN A 348 16.81 -1.60 -2.61
CA ASN A 348 17.59 -2.49 -1.75
C ASN A 348 16.70 -3.25 -0.79
N SER A 349 16.85 -4.57 -0.73
CA SER A 349 16.07 -5.46 0.16
C SER A 349 14.56 -5.32 -0.01
N CYS A 350 14.10 -4.96 -1.22
CA CYS A 350 12.68 -4.85 -1.53
C CYS A 350 12.08 -6.19 -1.96
N HIS A 351 10.79 -6.36 -1.73
CA HIS A 351 10.03 -7.51 -2.20
C HIS A 351 9.00 -7.10 -3.27
N PHE A 352 8.97 -7.83 -4.38
CA PHE A 352 8.06 -7.62 -5.50
C PHE A 352 7.20 -8.87 -5.70
N ALA A 353 5.94 -8.81 -5.27
CA ALA A 353 5.07 -9.98 -5.15
C ALA A 353 4.43 -10.44 -6.46
N ASN A 354 4.43 -9.63 -7.51
CA ASN A 354 3.71 -9.93 -8.75
C ASN A 354 4.56 -9.67 -10.00
N ASP A 355 4.20 -10.34 -11.09
CA ASP A 355 4.66 -9.98 -12.43
C ASP A 355 4.04 -8.67 -12.90
N ALA A 356 4.76 -7.97 -13.76
CA ALA A 356 4.28 -6.77 -14.44
C ALA A 356 4.75 -6.76 -15.91
N LYS A 357 4.18 -5.87 -16.71
CA LYS A 357 4.56 -5.69 -18.11
C LYS A 357 4.99 -4.24 -18.37
N PRO A 358 6.13 -4.01 -19.08
CA PRO A 358 7.02 -5.03 -19.66
C PRO A 358 7.84 -5.81 -18.63
N ALA A 359 8.16 -5.23 -17.48
CA ALA A 359 8.92 -5.82 -16.38
C ALA A 359 8.44 -5.26 -15.04
N VAL A 360 8.88 -5.87 -13.92
CA VAL A 360 8.58 -5.38 -12.57
C VAL A 360 9.22 -4.01 -12.34
N ILE A 361 10.47 -3.83 -12.72
CA ILE A 361 11.19 -2.55 -12.74
C ILE A 361 11.59 -2.24 -14.16
N SER A 362 11.09 -1.16 -14.75
CA SER A 362 11.46 -0.68 -16.08
C SER A 362 12.22 0.63 -15.98
N ALA A 363 13.32 0.75 -16.70
CA ALA A 363 14.12 1.97 -16.75
C ALA A 363 14.45 2.36 -18.21
N ASP A 364 14.20 3.62 -18.57
CA ASP A 364 14.61 4.22 -19.85
C ASP A 364 15.61 5.37 -19.66
N GLY A 365 16.10 5.57 -18.44
CA GLY A 365 17.08 6.60 -18.10
C GLY A 365 17.71 6.37 -16.72
N GLY A 366 18.57 7.30 -16.31
CA GLY A 366 19.17 7.35 -14.98
C GLY A 366 20.25 6.33 -14.69
N HIS A 367 20.55 6.20 -13.41
CA HIS A 367 21.49 5.24 -12.82
C HIS A 367 20.71 4.34 -11.87
N LEU A 368 20.63 3.05 -12.17
CA LEU A 368 19.78 2.10 -11.42
C LEU A 368 20.64 1.13 -10.60
N VAL A 369 20.30 0.93 -9.34
CA VAL A 369 20.81 -0.15 -8.50
C VAL A 369 19.66 -0.98 -7.98
N VAL A 370 19.69 -2.29 -8.24
CA VAL A 370 18.72 -3.28 -7.71
C VAL A 370 19.54 -4.36 -7.00
N THR A 371 19.46 -4.39 -5.69
CA THR A 371 20.31 -5.29 -4.90
C THR A 371 19.56 -5.91 -3.72
N ALA A 372 19.86 -7.18 -3.43
CA ALA A 372 19.26 -7.96 -2.35
C ALA A 372 17.72 -7.99 -2.37
N CYS A 373 17.11 -7.81 -3.54
CA CYS A 373 15.66 -7.83 -3.72
C CYS A 373 15.15 -9.24 -4.04
N SER A 374 13.87 -9.48 -3.78
CA SER A 374 13.18 -10.72 -4.14
C SER A 374 12.00 -10.46 -5.08
N PHE A 375 11.87 -11.28 -6.11
CA PHE A 375 10.82 -11.20 -7.13
C PHE A 375 10.06 -12.53 -7.13
N ALA A 376 8.77 -12.51 -6.78
CA ALA A 376 7.94 -13.71 -6.73
C ALA A 376 7.41 -14.13 -8.11
N GLY A 377 7.44 -13.23 -9.09
CA GLY A 377 6.97 -13.49 -10.43
C GLY A 377 7.96 -14.29 -11.29
N SER A 378 7.48 -14.77 -12.43
CA SER A 378 8.27 -15.54 -13.41
C SER A 378 8.62 -14.75 -14.68
N GLY A 379 8.14 -13.51 -14.82
CA GLY A 379 8.43 -12.61 -15.92
C GLY A 379 9.71 -11.79 -15.71
N PRO A 380 10.03 -10.86 -16.63
CA PRO A 380 11.19 -9.98 -16.48
C PRO A 380 11.14 -9.19 -15.17
N ALA A 381 12.17 -9.34 -14.33
CA ALA A 381 12.32 -8.58 -13.10
C ALA A 381 12.76 -7.15 -13.37
N VAL A 382 13.72 -6.97 -14.28
CA VAL A 382 14.29 -5.66 -14.64
C VAL A 382 14.40 -5.54 -16.16
N ASP A 383 13.93 -4.41 -16.70
CA ASP A 383 14.10 -4.02 -18.10
C ASP A 383 14.95 -2.74 -18.15
N LEU A 384 16.09 -2.80 -18.85
CA LEU A 384 17.06 -1.73 -19.01
C LEU A 384 17.10 -1.23 -20.45
N GLU A 385 16.29 -0.23 -20.75
CA GLU A 385 16.21 0.39 -22.07
C GLU A 385 17.44 1.25 -22.38
N ARG A 386 17.69 1.51 -23.68
CA ARG A 386 18.92 2.16 -24.21
C ARG A 386 19.24 3.53 -23.60
N GLY A 387 18.30 4.20 -22.96
CA GLY A 387 18.51 5.48 -22.29
C GLY A 387 19.15 5.39 -20.91
N VAL A 388 19.20 4.20 -20.30
CA VAL A 388 19.82 3.98 -18.98
C VAL A 388 21.33 4.20 -19.08
N ARG A 389 21.90 4.97 -18.16
CA ARG A 389 23.31 5.36 -18.17
C ARG A 389 24.22 4.35 -17.50
N SER A 390 23.77 3.69 -16.48
CA SER A 390 24.42 2.54 -15.84
C SER A 390 23.43 1.78 -14.98
N ALA A 391 23.67 0.48 -14.80
CA ALA A 391 22.90 -0.34 -13.88
C ALA A 391 23.80 -1.30 -13.10
N ILE A 392 23.42 -1.57 -11.84
CA ILE A 392 23.96 -2.65 -11.02
C ILE A 392 22.77 -3.49 -10.56
N VAL A 393 22.73 -4.76 -10.99
CA VAL A 393 21.68 -5.72 -10.65
C VAL A 393 22.35 -6.94 -10.01
N THR A 394 22.33 -7.02 -8.67
CA THR A 394 23.17 -8.00 -7.97
C THR A 394 22.49 -8.54 -6.70
N ALA A 395 22.81 -9.79 -6.35
CA ALA A 395 22.33 -10.47 -5.14
C ALA A 395 20.81 -10.57 -5.02
N ASN A 396 20.08 -10.61 -6.15
CA ASN A 396 18.63 -10.69 -6.17
C ASN A 396 18.15 -12.13 -6.32
N LEU A 397 16.96 -12.41 -5.82
CA LEU A 397 16.29 -13.72 -5.87
C LEU A 397 15.09 -13.66 -6.82
N GLN A 398 14.97 -14.66 -7.69
CA GLN A 398 13.77 -14.93 -8.49
C GLN A 398 13.73 -16.43 -8.81
N GLY A 399 12.67 -17.12 -8.44
CA GLY A 399 12.53 -18.53 -8.69
C GLY A 399 12.77 -18.90 -10.16
N GLY A 400 13.67 -19.85 -10.41
CA GLY A 400 14.09 -20.22 -11.76
C GLY A 400 15.17 -19.33 -12.39
N GLY A 401 15.73 -18.39 -11.65
CA GLY A 401 16.78 -17.48 -12.07
C GLY A 401 16.29 -16.09 -12.48
N LEU A 402 17.04 -15.07 -12.08
CA LEU A 402 16.69 -13.68 -12.34
C LEU A 402 16.69 -13.36 -13.84
N ILE A 403 15.58 -12.80 -14.33
CA ILE A 403 15.42 -12.38 -15.72
C ILE A 403 15.64 -10.88 -15.83
N VAL A 404 16.65 -10.46 -16.59
CA VAL A 404 16.99 -9.07 -16.88
C VAL A 404 17.03 -8.84 -18.38
N ASP A 405 16.14 -8.01 -18.91
CA ASP A 405 16.18 -7.54 -20.29
C ASP A 405 17.17 -6.38 -20.39
N ASN A 406 18.37 -6.66 -20.91
CA ASN A 406 19.49 -5.71 -20.93
C ASN A 406 19.76 -5.18 -22.35
N HIS A 407 19.34 -3.94 -22.62
CA HIS A 407 19.57 -3.25 -23.89
C HIS A 407 20.75 -2.25 -23.85
N ILE A 408 21.46 -2.15 -22.70
CA ILE A 408 22.63 -1.25 -22.52
C ILE A 408 23.98 -1.98 -22.51
N GLY A 409 23.96 -3.31 -22.65
CA GLY A 409 25.17 -4.13 -22.73
C GLY A 409 26.10 -3.98 -21.51
N PRO A 410 27.38 -3.66 -21.72
CA PRO A 410 28.38 -3.63 -20.64
C PRO A 410 28.21 -2.48 -19.63
N LEU A 411 27.32 -1.53 -19.88
CA LEU A 411 26.96 -0.51 -18.89
C LEU A 411 26.12 -1.06 -17.72
N ALA A 412 25.58 -2.29 -17.87
CA ALA A 412 24.94 -3.03 -16.81
C ALA A 412 25.91 -4.06 -16.21
N GLN A 413 26.09 -3.99 -14.89
CA GLN A 413 26.78 -5.01 -14.10
C GLN A 413 25.71 -5.95 -13.51
N ILE A 414 25.57 -7.13 -14.10
CA ILE A 414 24.58 -8.13 -13.71
C ILE A 414 25.32 -9.36 -13.22
N GLY A 415 25.11 -9.75 -11.96
CA GLY A 415 25.80 -10.94 -11.42
C GLY A 415 25.46 -11.22 -9.97
N LEU A 416 25.89 -12.39 -9.48
CA LEU A 416 25.60 -12.88 -8.13
C LEU A 416 24.09 -12.97 -7.79
N ASN A 417 23.25 -12.97 -8.83
CA ASN A 417 21.82 -13.18 -8.67
C ASN A 417 21.52 -14.68 -8.64
N GLU A 418 20.33 -15.02 -8.18
CA GLU A 418 19.84 -16.39 -8.28
C GLU A 418 19.90 -16.88 -9.73
N VAL A 419 20.39 -18.08 -9.90
CA VAL A 419 20.42 -18.78 -11.19
C VAL A 419 19.43 -19.95 -11.12
N ALA A 420 18.95 -20.37 -12.27
CA ALA A 420 18.11 -21.54 -12.34
C ALA A 420 18.81 -22.74 -11.67
N TYR A 421 18.12 -23.37 -10.72
CA TYR A 421 18.69 -24.53 -10.03
C TYR A 421 18.84 -25.68 -11.02
N ILE A 422 20.05 -26.23 -11.11
CA ILE A 422 20.34 -27.42 -11.90
C ILE A 422 20.36 -28.60 -10.95
N TYR A 423 19.32 -29.41 -10.98
CA TYR A 423 19.22 -30.60 -10.15
C TYR A 423 20.36 -31.58 -10.46
N PRO A 424 21.03 -32.18 -9.45
CA PRO A 424 21.99 -33.26 -9.68
C PRO A 424 21.35 -34.42 -10.44
N LYS A 425 22.10 -35.06 -11.35
CA LYS A 425 21.54 -36.17 -12.16
C LYS A 425 20.98 -37.29 -11.33
N GLU A 426 21.55 -37.54 -10.16
CA GLU A 426 21.09 -38.55 -9.21
C GLU A 426 19.72 -38.26 -8.65
N SER A 427 19.34 -36.98 -8.50
CA SER A 427 18.04 -36.57 -7.97
C SER A 427 16.94 -36.48 -9.03
N ILE A 428 17.25 -36.51 -10.32
CA ILE A 428 16.28 -36.39 -11.41
C ILE A 428 15.93 -37.71 -12.08
N THR A 429 16.34 -38.84 -11.54
CA THR A 429 15.94 -40.18 -12.02
C THR A 429 14.56 -40.58 -11.50
N HIS A 430 14.23 -40.27 -10.25
CA HIS A 430 12.90 -40.44 -9.68
C HIS A 430 12.63 -39.35 -8.65
N TYR A 431 11.79 -38.42 -8.99
CA TYR A 431 11.48 -37.28 -8.14
C TYR A 431 10.01 -36.88 -8.18
N ARG A 432 9.58 -36.20 -7.13
CA ARG A 432 8.26 -35.58 -7.01
C ARG A 432 8.41 -34.10 -6.68
N VAL A 433 7.58 -33.26 -7.29
CA VAL A 433 7.41 -31.85 -6.93
C VAL A 433 6.00 -31.64 -6.39
N LYS A 434 5.92 -31.06 -5.20
CA LYS A 434 4.67 -30.60 -4.57
C LYS A 434 4.24 -29.31 -5.25
N ILE A 435 2.98 -29.20 -5.65
CA ILE A 435 2.47 -28.01 -6.33
C ILE A 435 1.79 -27.11 -5.29
N GLY A 436 2.11 -25.81 -5.33
CA GLY A 436 1.50 -24.80 -4.47
C GLY A 436 2.46 -24.10 -3.52
N ASN A 437 3.58 -24.69 -3.20
CA ASN A 437 4.64 -24.08 -2.40
C ASN A 437 5.98 -24.74 -2.73
N GLY A 438 7.02 -23.92 -2.99
CA GLY A 438 8.34 -24.42 -3.38
C GLY A 438 8.42 -24.94 -4.83
N ASP A 439 7.45 -24.66 -5.66
CA ASP A 439 7.34 -25.11 -7.04
C ASP A 439 7.72 -24.04 -8.09
N GLU A 440 8.20 -22.88 -7.64
CA GLU A 440 8.51 -21.73 -8.48
C GLU A 440 9.56 -22.04 -9.56
N SER A 441 10.50 -22.92 -9.27
CA SER A 441 11.56 -23.33 -10.20
C SER A 441 11.06 -24.11 -11.42
N ILE A 442 9.88 -24.70 -11.35
CA ILE A 442 9.30 -25.49 -12.44
C ILE A 442 8.07 -24.85 -13.09
N ILE A 443 7.46 -23.84 -12.45
CA ILE A 443 6.29 -23.13 -12.98
C ILE A 443 6.70 -22.30 -14.20
N ALA A 444 5.97 -22.44 -15.32
CA ALA A 444 6.27 -21.75 -16.57
C ALA A 444 5.09 -20.93 -17.14
N GLY A 445 4.07 -20.66 -16.33
CA GLY A 445 2.93 -19.79 -16.66
C GLY A 445 1.58 -20.50 -16.67
N GLY A 446 0.51 -19.74 -16.56
CA GLY A 446 -0.88 -20.23 -16.57
C GLY A 446 -1.38 -20.78 -15.23
N TRP A 447 -0.84 -20.29 -14.11
CA TRP A 447 -1.15 -20.75 -12.77
C TRP A 447 -1.70 -19.65 -11.87
N ASN A 448 -2.70 -19.98 -11.07
CA ASN A 448 -3.08 -19.16 -9.92
C ASN A 448 -2.07 -19.34 -8.78
N SER A 449 -2.11 -18.49 -7.77
CA SER A 449 -1.30 -18.59 -6.55
C SER A 449 -1.53 -19.94 -5.86
N GLY A 450 -0.49 -20.44 -5.18
CA GLY A 450 -0.61 -21.64 -4.34
C GLY A 450 -1.57 -21.40 -3.18
N GLU A 451 -2.30 -22.45 -2.80
CA GLU A 451 -3.25 -22.41 -1.70
C GLU A 451 -3.21 -23.72 -0.90
N ASP A 452 -3.62 -23.68 0.36
CA ASP A 452 -3.78 -24.88 1.17
C ASP A 452 -4.83 -25.80 0.58
N ALA A 453 -4.58 -27.10 0.67
CA ALA A 453 -5.45 -28.14 0.12
C ALA A 453 -5.85 -29.14 1.20
N ASP A 454 -7.14 -29.22 1.48
CA ASP A 454 -7.77 -30.21 2.36
C ASP A 454 -8.34 -31.43 1.61
N ASP A 455 -8.52 -31.31 0.29
CA ASP A 455 -9.02 -32.33 -0.64
C ASP A 455 -7.91 -33.16 -1.32
N VAL A 456 -6.76 -33.29 -0.67
CA VAL A 456 -5.58 -33.98 -1.18
C VAL A 456 -5.90 -35.47 -1.45
N PRO A 457 -5.46 -36.00 -2.62
CA PRO A 457 -5.61 -37.43 -2.96
C PRO A 457 -5.09 -38.37 -1.87
N ALA A 458 -5.72 -39.51 -1.70
CA ALA A 458 -5.45 -40.43 -0.59
C ALA A 458 -3.98 -40.92 -0.53
N ASP A 459 -3.34 -41.13 -1.69
CA ASP A 459 -1.94 -41.56 -1.80
C ASP A 459 -0.91 -40.43 -1.58
N LEU A 460 -1.37 -39.19 -1.52
CA LEU A 460 -0.57 -37.99 -1.18
C LEU A 460 -0.82 -37.45 0.24
N LYS A 461 -1.79 -38.02 0.98
CA LYS A 461 -2.09 -37.58 2.35
C LYS A 461 -0.86 -37.66 3.25
N GLY A 462 -0.58 -36.56 3.96
CA GLY A 462 0.59 -36.41 4.83
C GLY A 462 1.91 -36.11 4.09
N LYS A 463 1.88 -36.09 2.74
CA LYS A 463 3.04 -35.74 1.90
C LYS A 463 2.87 -34.36 1.24
N VAL A 464 1.63 -33.98 0.93
CA VAL A 464 1.27 -32.76 0.26
C VAL A 464 0.16 -32.08 1.05
N SER A 465 0.24 -30.76 1.21
CA SER A 465 -0.76 -29.91 1.91
C SER A 465 -1.20 -28.70 1.09
N THR A 466 -0.66 -28.55 -0.12
CA THR A 466 -0.90 -27.40 -1.00
C THR A 466 -1.29 -27.85 -2.40
N ALA A 467 -1.84 -26.92 -3.19
CA ALA A 467 -2.17 -27.12 -4.59
C ALA A 467 -2.21 -25.77 -5.32
N ARG A 468 -2.21 -25.83 -6.67
CA ARG A 468 -2.52 -24.67 -7.52
C ARG A 468 -3.63 -25.00 -8.51
N TRP A 469 -4.44 -23.99 -8.80
CA TRP A 469 -5.35 -24.06 -9.95
C TRP A 469 -4.65 -23.58 -11.22
N THR A 470 -4.84 -24.29 -12.31
CA THR A 470 -4.47 -23.78 -13.64
C THR A 470 -5.44 -22.67 -14.05
N GLU A 471 -5.01 -21.74 -14.91
CA GLU A 471 -5.87 -20.73 -15.54
C GLU A 471 -6.55 -21.22 -16.83
N GLY A 472 -6.56 -22.52 -17.03
CA GLY A 472 -7.02 -23.20 -18.24
C GLY A 472 -5.87 -23.86 -19.00
N ASN A 473 -4.83 -23.12 -19.36
CA ASN A 473 -3.62 -23.67 -19.97
C ASN A 473 -2.42 -23.32 -19.10
N ALA A 474 -1.87 -24.31 -18.41
CA ALA A 474 -0.71 -24.16 -17.53
C ALA A 474 0.47 -24.98 -18.01
N LYS A 475 1.68 -24.51 -17.68
CA LYS A 475 2.94 -25.15 -18.10
C LYS A 475 3.86 -25.39 -16.92
N LEU A 476 4.54 -26.53 -16.97
CA LEU A 476 5.65 -26.87 -16.06
C LEU A 476 6.88 -27.21 -16.89
N LYS A 477 8.07 -26.85 -16.40
CA LYS A 477 9.35 -27.32 -16.92
C LYS A 477 9.96 -28.31 -15.96
N LEU A 478 9.99 -29.58 -16.36
CA LEU A 478 10.49 -30.66 -15.51
C LEU A 478 11.89 -31.12 -15.96
N PRO A 479 12.87 -31.23 -15.04
CA PRO A 479 14.22 -31.67 -15.37
C PRO A 479 14.25 -33.14 -15.82
N VAL A 480 15.06 -33.43 -16.81
CA VAL A 480 15.25 -34.79 -17.35
C VAL A 480 16.72 -35.06 -17.66
N ILE A 481 17.11 -36.30 -17.70
CA ILE A 481 18.38 -36.75 -18.26
C ILE A 481 18.21 -36.94 -19.77
N PRO A 482 19.03 -36.29 -20.60
CA PRO A 482 18.94 -36.40 -22.05
C PRO A 482 18.94 -37.86 -22.53
N GLY A 483 17.97 -38.23 -23.37
CA GLY A 483 17.87 -39.56 -23.95
C GLY A 483 17.38 -40.64 -23.00
N LYS A 484 16.88 -40.34 -21.80
CA LYS A 484 16.27 -41.26 -20.88
C LYS A 484 14.74 -41.25 -21.00
N ALA A 485 14.09 -42.40 -21.00
CA ALA A 485 12.64 -42.50 -20.96
C ALA A 485 12.14 -42.27 -19.52
N TYR A 486 10.95 -41.69 -19.38
CA TYR A 486 10.31 -41.41 -18.10
C TYR A 486 8.83 -41.77 -18.12
N THR A 487 8.30 -42.02 -16.93
CA THR A 487 6.87 -42.02 -16.65
C THR A 487 6.56 -40.76 -15.85
N LEU A 488 5.78 -39.86 -16.42
CA LEU A 488 5.21 -38.70 -15.73
C LEU A 488 3.92 -39.09 -15.04
N THR A 489 3.78 -38.77 -13.77
CA THR A 489 2.51 -38.87 -13.04
C THR A 489 2.07 -37.50 -12.56
N VAL A 490 0.80 -37.16 -12.79
CA VAL A 490 0.19 -35.88 -12.34
C VAL A 490 -1.03 -36.20 -11.49
N TRP A 491 -1.08 -35.70 -10.26
CA TRP A 491 -2.27 -35.74 -9.42
C TRP A 491 -3.05 -34.45 -9.56
N LEU A 492 -4.27 -34.54 -10.04
CA LEU A 492 -5.13 -33.38 -10.28
C LEU A 492 -6.59 -33.66 -9.95
N LEU A 493 -7.35 -32.62 -9.72
CA LEU A 493 -8.81 -32.59 -9.55
C LEU A 493 -9.43 -31.74 -10.64
N THR A 494 -10.38 -32.30 -11.38
CA THR A 494 -11.23 -31.57 -12.32
C THR A 494 -12.65 -31.38 -11.76
N ARG A 495 -13.38 -30.36 -12.20
CA ARG A 495 -14.76 -30.12 -11.76
C ARG A 495 -15.80 -30.65 -12.74
N ASP A 496 -16.99 -30.99 -12.19
CA ASP A 496 -18.12 -31.69 -12.85
C ASP A 496 -18.67 -31.06 -14.14
N LYS A 497 -18.25 -29.90 -14.57
CA LYS A 497 -18.80 -29.23 -15.77
C LYS A 497 -17.73 -28.65 -16.69
N THR A 498 -16.48 -28.94 -16.40
CA THR A 498 -15.38 -28.54 -17.25
C THR A 498 -15.06 -29.61 -18.27
N PRO A 499 -14.66 -29.26 -19.51
CA PRO A 499 -14.17 -30.25 -20.48
C PRO A 499 -12.94 -31.00 -19.94
N VAL A 500 -12.70 -32.15 -20.52
CA VAL A 500 -11.56 -33.01 -20.19
C VAL A 500 -10.26 -32.21 -20.22
N GLU A 501 -9.54 -32.22 -19.10
CA GLU A 501 -8.19 -31.69 -19.02
C GLU A 501 -7.22 -32.64 -19.73
N THR A 502 -6.33 -32.11 -20.53
CA THR A 502 -5.29 -32.85 -21.21
C THR A 502 -3.94 -32.54 -20.61
N VAL A 503 -3.21 -33.53 -20.18
CA VAL A 503 -1.79 -33.42 -19.80
C VAL A 503 -0.95 -33.93 -20.96
N SER A 504 -0.08 -33.09 -21.52
CA SER A 504 0.81 -33.47 -22.63
C SER A 504 2.24 -33.04 -22.36
N VAL A 505 3.19 -33.69 -23.00
CA VAL A 505 4.63 -33.39 -22.88
C VAL A 505 5.19 -32.95 -24.21
N ASP A 506 5.68 -31.70 -24.29
CA ASP A 506 6.25 -31.09 -25.51
C ASP A 506 5.36 -31.24 -26.76
N GLY A 507 4.03 -31.24 -26.60
CA GLY A 507 3.06 -31.43 -27.69
C GLY A 507 3.00 -32.84 -28.25
N GLY A 508 3.62 -33.83 -27.56
CA GLY A 508 3.69 -35.26 -27.98
C GLY A 508 2.84 -36.16 -27.09
N PRO A 509 3.45 -37.05 -26.29
CA PRO A 509 2.70 -37.98 -25.44
C PRO A 509 1.69 -37.29 -24.54
N SER A 510 0.50 -37.82 -24.39
CA SER A 510 -0.58 -37.21 -23.61
C SER A 510 -1.51 -38.18 -22.94
N ALA A 511 -2.18 -37.73 -21.87
CA ALA A 511 -3.29 -38.40 -21.19
C ALA A 511 -4.42 -37.39 -20.91
N ASN A 512 -5.65 -37.89 -20.83
CA ASN A 512 -6.84 -37.07 -20.56
C ASN A 512 -7.43 -37.42 -19.20
N ALA A 513 -7.83 -36.37 -18.44
CA ALA A 513 -8.51 -36.53 -17.17
C ALA A 513 -10.02 -36.75 -17.35
N THR A 514 -10.62 -37.48 -16.43
CA THR A 514 -12.07 -37.65 -16.35
C THR A 514 -12.67 -36.48 -15.54
N VAL A 515 -13.66 -35.84 -16.13
CA VAL A 515 -14.34 -34.68 -15.52
C VAL A 515 -14.95 -35.07 -14.17
N GLY A 516 -14.78 -34.17 -13.17
CA GLY A 516 -15.40 -34.25 -11.84
C GLY A 516 -14.74 -35.26 -10.89
N LYS A 517 -13.50 -35.61 -11.13
CA LYS A 517 -12.76 -36.56 -10.29
C LYS A 517 -11.38 -36.09 -9.92
N THR A 518 -10.93 -36.51 -8.76
CA THR A 518 -9.52 -36.51 -8.41
C THR A 518 -8.87 -37.71 -9.07
N GLU A 519 -7.88 -37.49 -9.91
CA GLU A 519 -7.22 -38.52 -10.69
C GLU A 519 -5.70 -38.47 -10.57
N LYS A 520 -5.12 -39.63 -10.81
CA LYS A 520 -3.69 -39.84 -11.03
C LYS A 520 -3.50 -40.17 -12.51
N LEU A 521 -3.07 -39.18 -13.28
CA LEU A 521 -2.78 -39.34 -14.70
C LEU A 521 -1.34 -39.77 -14.90
N THR A 522 -1.12 -40.71 -15.84
CA THR A 522 0.20 -41.18 -16.20
C THR A 522 0.45 -40.94 -17.69
N VAL A 523 1.62 -40.39 -18.02
CA VAL A 523 2.09 -40.17 -19.38
C VAL A 523 3.45 -40.79 -19.57
N GLU A 524 3.58 -41.70 -20.53
CA GLU A 524 4.87 -42.32 -20.87
C GLU A 524 5.65 -41.40 -21.83
N ILE A 525 6.85 -41.00 -21.42
CA ILE A 525 7.76 -40.13 -22.16
C ILE A 525 8.87 -40.98 -22.75
N PRO A 526 8.88 -41.25 -24.06
CA PRO A 526 9.93 -42.05 -24.68
C PRO A 526 11.29 -41.33 -24.65
N ALA A 527 12.39 -42.07 -24.66
CA ALA A 527 13.74 -41.53 -24.71
C ALA A 527 14.00 -40.56 -25.87
N SER A 528 13.28 -40.72 -26.98
CA SER A 528 13.35 -39.78 -28.11
C SER A 528 12.80 -38.42 -27.79
N ALA A 529 11.85 -38.28 -26.87
CA ALA A 529 11.26 -37.01 -26.47
C ALA A 529 12.19 -36.19 -25.53
N THR A 530 13.11 -36.86 -24.86
CA THR A 530 14.13 -36.24 -23.96
C THR A 530 15.50 -36.09 -24.62
N ALA A 531 15.67 -36.57 -25.87
CA ALA A 531 16.95 -36.56 -26.58
C ALA A 531 17.45 -35.10 -26.75
N GLY A 532 18.65 -34.83 -26.22
CA GLY A 532 19.28 -33.50 -26.29
C GLY A 532 18.64 -32.43 -25.42
N LYS A 533 17.75 -32.77 -24.50
CA LYS A 533 17.07 -31.83 -23.59
C LYS A 533 17.46 -32.10 -22.14
N ASP A 534 17.64 -31.04 -21.38
CA ASP A 534 17.81 -31.07 -19.92
C ASP A 534 16.45 -30.89 -19.19
N THR A 535 15.42 -30.42 -19.91
CA THR A 535 14.05 -30.23 -19.39
C THR A 535 13.03 -30.62 -20.46
N VAL A 536 11.84 -31.03 -20.01
CA VAL A 536 10.64 -31.16 -20.86
C VAL A 536 9.55 -30.23 -20.37
N THR A 537 8.71 -29.74 -21.31
CA THR A 537 7.55 -28.92 -20.97
C THR A 537 6.33 -29.81 -20.82
N VAL A 538 5.68 -29.73 -19.66
CA VAL A 538 4.37 -30.37 -19.43
C VAL A 538 3.30 -29.31 -19.58
N ASP A 539 2.38 -29.51 -20.53
CA ASP A 539 1.21 -28.66 -20.74
C ASP A 539 -0.01 -29.32 -20.08
N ILE A 540 -0.72 -28.58 -19.24
CA ILE A 540 -2.01 -28.97 -18.64
C ILE A 540 -3.06 -28.04 -19.21
N ALA A 541 -3.89 -28.57 -20.11
CA ALA A 541 -4.81 -27.78 -20.92
C ALA A 541 -6.26 -28.19 -20.73
N GLY A 542 -7.14 -27.21 -20.50
CA GLY A 542 -8.56 -27.41 -20.37
C GLY A 542 -9.34 -26.10 -20.41
N LYS A 543 -10.66 -26.19 -20.33
CA LYS A 543 -11.52 -25.00 -20.33
C LYS A 543 -11.67 -24.48 -18.90
N PRO A 544 -11.23 -23.24 -18.61
CA PRO A 544 -11.39 -22.69 -17.27
C PRO A 544 -12.85 -22.34 -16.96
N TRP A 545 -13.18 -22.30 -15.68
CA TRP A 545 -14.45 -21.85 -15.12
C TRP A 545 -14.18 -20.75 -14.06
N SER A 546 -15.21 -19.99 -13.66
CA SER A 546 -15.09 -19.01 -12.59
C SER A 546 -16.07 -19.35 -11.45
N PRO A 547 -15.63 -19.32 -10.18
CA PRO A 547 -16.52 -19.54 -9.04
C PRO A 547 -17.70 -18.57 -9.02
N SER A 548 -17.52 -17.32 -9.38
CA SER A 548 -18.61 -16.31 -9.45
C SER A 548 -19.69 -16.64 -10.48
N GLU A 549 -19.36 -17.43 -11.52
CA GLU A 549 -20.32 -17.84 -12.56
C GLU A 549 -21.09 -19.11 -12.17
N LEU A 550 -20.53 -19.98 -11.33
CA LEU A 550 -21.08 -21.30 -11.05
C LEU A 550 -21.55 -21.50 -9.60
N ILE A 551 -21.09 -20.69 -8.65
CA ILE A 551 -21.41 -20.81 -7.23
C ILE A 551 -22.19 -19.56 -6.79
N ALA A 552 -23.45 -19.74 -6.44
CA ALA A 552 -24.30 -18.64 -6.00
C ALA A 552 -23.70 -17.94 -4.76
N GLY A 553 -23.53 -16.63 -4.87
CA GLY A 553 -22.96 -15.79 -3.79
C GLY A 553 -21.43 -15.75 -3.71
N SER A 554 -20.72 -16.40 -4.63
CA SER A 554 -19.26 -16.30 -4.70
C SER A 554 -18.83 -15.00 -5.36
N GLY A 555 -17.93 -14.25 -4.69
CA GLY A 555 -17.24 -13.08 -5.26
C GLY A 555 -15.93 -13.42 -5.99
N ASP A 556 -15.52 -14.69 -6.05
CA ASP A 556 -14.27 -15.11 -6.68
C ASP A 556 -14.39 -15.15 -8.21
N THR A 557 -13.69 -14.24 -8.88
CA THR A 557 -13.71 -14.08 -10.33
C THR A 557 -12.51 -14.74 -11.04
N ARG A 558 -11.62 -15.43 -10.31
CA ARG A 558 -10.48 -16.13 -10.90
C ARG A 558 -10.92 -17.11 -11.96
N LYS A 559 -10.07 -17.33 -12.96
CA LYS A 559 -10.23 -18.43 -13.92
C LYS A 559 -9.55 -19.67 -13.35
N LEU A 560 -10.31 -20.71 -13.13
CA LEU A 560 -9.86 -21.96 -12.54
C LEU A 560 -10.05 -23.11 -13.55
N GLY A 561 -8.96 -23.83 -13.86
CA GLY A 561 -8.98 -25.06 -14.66
C GLY A 561 -8.90 -26.30 -13.76
N ALA A 562 -7.85 -27.11 -13.89
CA ALA A 562 -7.57 -28.23 -12.98
C ALA A 562 -6.86 -27.74 -11.71
N ARG A 563 -7.17 -28.37 -10.56
CA ARG A 563 -6.41 -28.22 -9.32
C ARG A 563 -5.33 -29.30 -9.27
N VAL A 564 -4.06 -28.90 -9.28
CA VAL A 564 -2.93 -29.83 -9.32
C VAL A 564 -2.25 -29.85 -7.95
N PHE A 565 -1.96 -31.05 -7.45
CA PHE A 565 -1.40 -31.31 -6.12
C PHE A 565 0.09 -31.67 -6.17
N ALA A 566 0.47 -32.50 -7.11
CA ALA A 566 1.85 -32.96 -7.28
C ALA A 566 2.10 -33.45 -8.70
N VAL A 567 3.36 -33.42 -9.09
CA VAL A 567 3.88 -34.11 -10.28
C VAL A 567 5.04 -35.00 -9.89
N GLU A 568 5.16 -36.17 -10.51
CA GLU A 568 6.25 -37.13 -10.27
C GLU A 568 6.82 -37.63 -11.60
N MET A 569 8.13 -37.59 -11.71
CA MET A 569 8.88 -38.11 -12.85
C MET A 569 9.70 -39.32 -12.42
N LYS A 570 9.52 -40.44 -13.10
CA LYS A 570 10.25 -41.70 -12.83
C LYS A 570 10.95 -42.19 -14.10
N ALA A 571 12.26 -42.24 -14.06
CA ALA A 571 13.04 -42.76 -15.18
C ALA A 571 12.84 -44.27 -15.35
N ALA A 572 12.84 -44.75 -16.60
CA ALA A 572 12.71 -46.17 -16.91
C ALA A 572 13.83 -46.99 -16.24
N GLY A 573 13.42 -48.01 -15.53
CA GLY A 573 14.33 -48.90 -14.79
C GLY A 573 14.75 -48.40 -13.41
N ASP A 574 14.28 -47.24 -12.96
CA ASP A 574 14.49 -46.78 -11.60
C ASP A 574 13.60 -47.53 -10.62
N VAL A 575 14.16 -47.97 -9.50
CA VAL A 575 13.48 -48.77 -8.45
C VAL A 575 13.42 -48.00 -7.12
N ASP A 576 14.13 -46.89 -7.01
CA ASP A 576 14.21 -46.09 -5.79
C ASP A 576 12.90 -45.37 -5.49
N GLU A 577 12.72 -44.92 -4.25
CA GLU A 577 11.62 -44.00 -3.89
C GLU A 577 11.84 -42.61 -4.50
N ALA A 578 10.74 -41.91 -4.76
CA ALA A 578 10.81 -40.54 -5.28
C ALA A 578 11.47 -39.58 -4.29
N VAL A 579 12.43 -38.82 -4.74
CA VAL A 579 13.00 -37.71 -3.98
C VAL A 579 12.06 -36.49 -4.13
N ASP A 580 11.63 -35.90 -3.02
CA ASP A 580 10.88 -34.65 -3.08
C ASP A 580 11.87 -33.50 -3.47
N LEU A 581 11.64 -32.87 -4.63
CA LEU A 581 12.37 -31.70 -5.06
C LEU A 581 11.62 -30.45 -4.55
N GLU A 582 12.32 -29.54 -3.87
CA GLU A 582 11.83 -28.26 -3.34
C GLU A 582 12.41 -27.10 -4.14
#